data_96fabe7e68d3bb54e582b618f5b4a69f
#
_entry.id   96fabe7e68d3bb54e582b618f5b4a69f
#
_cell.length_a   1.000
_cell.length_b   1.000
_cell.length_c   1.000
_cell.angle_alpha   90.00
_cell.angle_beta   90.00
_cell.angle_gamma   90.00
#
_symmetry.space_group_name_H-M   'P 1'
#
loop_
_entity.id
_entity.type
_entity.pdbx_description
1 polymer ?
#
loop_
_entity_poly.entity_id
_entity_poly.type
_entity_poly.pdbx_seq_one_letter_code
_entity_poly.pdbx_strand_id
1 'polypeptide(L)'
;MKKSLVFTALVALTFLQSAFSQSLPPSFSEEWGQTELKGLQEGKIIIRNIQRCKNISIKKGMNPYIDKVIKTADDINANYLAEIIYRMPKEGNESIINQAVSVFENINLYKEIIYTDEKKGKSCPLFPLVEERFRKDADYWIQIGSHIKMDMLSEYDSELEIEWGAPGFFFKQQNKTPLYWKSFKAVKEGNMIAAICCFEWSGSYYVYALGGVRAPRIPFVIAEIERQFIGRIEDFTVFYIKKFKIKR
;
A
#
# COMPACT_ATOMS: atom_id res chain seq x y z
N MET A 1 -38.62 -9.60 46.09
CA MET A 1 -37.70 -8.61 45.54
C MET A 1 -36.45 -9.24 44.86
N LYS A 2 -36.57 -10.27 44.01
CA LYS A 2 -35.43 -10.90 43.30
C LYS A 2 -35.56 -10.96 41.77
N LYS A 3 -36.61 -10.38 41.19
CA LYS A 3 -36.84 -10.41 39.73
C LYS A 3 -36.36 -9.17 38.96
N SER A 4 -35.95 -8.10 39.62
CA SER A 4 -35.55 -6.84 38.99
C SER A 4 -34.06 -6.80 38.60
N LEU A 5 -33.19 -7.58 39.24
CA LEU A 5 -31.74 -7.54 38.98
C LEU A 5 -31.31 -8.33 37.72
N VAL A 6 -32.09 -9.34 37.30
CA VAL A 6 -31.76 -10.13 36.11
C VAL A 6 -32.06 -9.42 34.82
N PHE A 7 -33.06 -8.52 34.82
CA PHE A 7 -33.43 -7.78 33.61
C PHE A 7 -32.44 -6.67 33.26
N THR A 8 -31.82 -6.05 34.28
CA THR A 8 -30.84 -4.98 34.10
C THR A 8 -29.49 -5.53 33.55
N ALA A 9 -29.10 -6.75 33.94
CA ALA A 9 -27.89 -7.39 33.44
C ALA A 9 -28.03 -7.85 31.98
N LEU A 10 -29.23 -8.24 31.54
CA LEU A 10 -29.46 -8.70 30.16
C LEU A 10 -29.47 -7.50 29.16
N VAL A 11 -29.97 -6.34 29.59
CA VAL A 11 -29.97 -5.12 28.75
C VAL A 11 -28.55 -4.56 28.63
N ALA A 12 -27.72 -4.64 29.68
CA ALA A 12 -26.32 -4.21 29.60
C ALA A 12 -25.46 -5.08 28.67
N LEU A 13 -25.74 -6.39 28.58
CA LEU A 13 -25.01 -7.28 27.66
C LEU A 13 -25.37 -7.05 26.18
N THR A 14 -26.59 -6.62 25.88
CA THR A 14 -27.00 -6.33 24.50
C THR A 14 -26.43 -5.02 23.98
N PHE A 15 -26.12 -4.04 24.85
CA PHE A 15 -25.47 -2.79 24.47
C PHE A 15 -23.96 -2.95 24.23
N LEU A 16 -23.31 -3.96 24.79
CA LEU A 16 -21.88 -4.24 24.55
C LEU A 16 -21.61 -4.97 23.22
N GLN A 17 -22.61 -5.60 22.63
CA GLN A 17 -22.45 -6.27 21.32
C GLN A 17 -22.68 -5.35 20.12
N SER A 18 -23.28 -4.19 20.28
CA SER A 18 -23.52 -3.24 19.17
C SER A 18 -22.37 -2.27 18.90
N ALA A 19 -21.30 -2.28 19.71
CA ALA A 19 -20.18 -1.33 19.57
C ALA A 19 -19.10 -1.73 18.57
N PHE A 20 -19.17 -2.90 17.90
CA PHE A 20 -18.07 -3.41 17.07
C PHE A 20 -18.43 -3.87 15.66
N SER A 21 -19.57 -3.46 15.11
CA SER A 21 -19.80 -3.60 13.68
C SER A 21 -19.41 -2.31 12.96
N GLN A 22 -18.12 -1.92 13.04
CA GLN A 22 -17.62 -0.92 12.12
C GLN A 22 -17.58 -1.57 10.73
N SER A 23 -18.59 -1.25 9.91
CA SER A 23 -18.62 -1.65 8.50
C SER A 23 -17.37 -1.14 7.79
N LEU A 24 -16.84 -1.95 6.88
CA LEU A 24 -15.83 -1.47 5.93
C LEU A 24 -16.35 -0.25 5.18
N PRO A 25 -15.46 0.66 4.73
CA PRO A 25 -15.86 1.70 3.81
C PRO A 25 -16.68 1.11 2.66
N PRO A 26 -17.80 1.74 2.25
CA PRO A 26 -18.60 1.27 1.11
C PRO A 26 -17.82 1.17 -0.20
N SER A 27 -16.62 1.79 -0.24
CA SER A 27 -15.67 1.67 -1.35
C SER A 27 -15.09 0.27 -1.52
N PHE A 28 -15.13 -0.59 -0.48
CA PHE A 28 -14.66 -1.97 -0.61
C PHE A 28 -15.75 -2.85 -1.22
N SER A 29 -15.36 -3.77 -2.12
CA SER A 29 -16.27 -4.75 -2.68
C SER A 29 -16.63 -5.81 -1.65
N GLU A 30 -17.75 -6.52 -1.88
CA GLU A 30 -18.25 -7.60 -1.01
C GLU A 30 -17.38 -8.88 -1.08
N GLU A 31 -16.32 -8.86 -1.89
CA GLU A 31 -15.42 -10.02 -2.12
C GLU A 31 -14.43 -10.30 -1.00
N TRP A 32 -14.48 -9.52 0.08
CA TRP A 32 -13.59 -9.72 1.22
C TRP A 32 -14.04 -10.88 2.08
N GLY A 33 -13.14 -11.86 2.25
CA GLY A 33 -13.38 -12.99 3.12
C GLY A 33 -13.42 -12.57 4.61
N GLN A 34 -14.11 -13.35 5.42
CA GLN A 34 -14.20 -13.11 6.87
C GLN A 34 -12.82 -13.04 7.54
N THR A 35 -11.84 -13.78 7.01
CA THR A 35 -10.47 -13.83 7.53
C THR A 35 -9.74 -12.51 7.30
N GLU A 36 -9.86 -11.91 6.12
CA GLU A 36 -9.27 -10.61 5.81
C GLU A 36 -9.92 -9.51 6.66
N LEU A 37 -11.25 -9.52 6.76
CA LEU A 37 -11.99 -8.56 7.58
C LEU A 37 -11.56 -8.60 9.05
N LYS A 38 -11.46 -9.79 9.62
CA LYS A 38 -10.95 -10.01 10.97
C LYS A 38 -9.50 -9.53 11.10
N GLY A 39 -8.65 -9.85 10.12
CA GLY A 39 -7.27 -9.38 10.09
C GLY A 39 -7.15 -7.86 10.12
N LEU A 40 -7.97 -7.14 9.34
CA LEU A 40 -8.02 -5.67 9.38
C LEU A 40 -8.48 -5.13 10.72
N GLN A 41 -9.47 -5.74 11.36
CA GLN A 41 -9.93 -5.37 12.69
C GLN A 41 -8.85 -5.57 13.75
N GLU A 42 -8.01 -6.60 13.59
CA GLU A 42 -6.86 -6.89 14.44
C GLU A 42 -5.63 -6.02 14.12
N GLY A 43 -5.72 -5.08 13.17
CA GLY A 43 -4.61 -4.23 12.75
C GLY A 43 -3.51 -4.99 11.98
N LYS A 44 -3.89 -6.03 11.25
CA LYS A 44 -2.98 -6.74 10.34
C LYS A 44 -2.95 -6.06 8.98
N ILE A 45 -1.78 -6.12 8.32
CA ILE A 45 -1.65 -5.71 6.92
C ILE A 45 -2.19 -6.87 6.06
N ILE A 46 -3.12 -6.57 5.17
CA ILE A 46 -3.67 -7.53 4.22
C ILE A 46 -3.04 -7.28 2.86
N ILE A 47 -2.42 -8.30 2.29
CA ILE A 47 -1.77 -8.25 0.97
C ILE A 47 -2.41 -9.31 0.08
N ARG A 48 -2.86 -8.89 -1.11
CA ARG A 48 -3.55 -9.74 -2.07
C ARG A 48 -2.83 -9.68 -3.42
N ASN A 49 -2.51 -10.83 -3.99
CA ASN A 49 -2.09 -10.92 -5.39
C ASN A 49 -3.34 -10.92 -6.28
N ILE A 50 -3.71 -9.78 -6.82
CA ILE A 50 -4.90 -9.63 -7.65
C ILE A 50 -4.61 -9.73 -9.15
N GLN A 51 -3.35 -9.74 -9.54
CA GLN A 51 -2.82 -9.90 -10.89
C GLN A 51 -3.25 -8.81 -11.89
N ARG A 52 -4.51 -8.36 -11.88
CA ARG A 52 -5.07 -7.43 -12.89
C ARG A 52 -6.01 -6.41 -12.25
N CYS A 53 -6.11 -5.23 -12.87
CA CYS A 53 -6.95 -4.12 -12.41
C CYS A 53 -8.45 -4.49 -12.26
N LYS A 54 -8.98 -5.40 -13.07
CA LYS A 54 -10.37 -5.86 -12.95
C LYS A 54 -10.69 -6.56 -11.62
N ASN A 55 -9.66 -7.01 -10.90
CA ASN A 55 -9.78 -7.70 -9.62
C ASN A 55 -9.53 -6.76 -8.41
N ILE A 56 -9.42 -5.46 -8.65
CA ILE A 56 -9.32 -4.43 -7.60
C ILE A 56 -10.59 -4.49 -6.76
N SER A 57 -10.41 -4.57 -5.42
CA SER A 57 -11.52 -4.73 -4.48
C SER A 57 -12.11 -3.41 -3.99
N ILE A 58 -11.51 -2.27 -4.32
CA ILE A 58 -12.00 -0.96 -3.91
C ILE A 58 -12.75 -0.28 -5.08
N LYS A 59 -13.86 0.39 -4.77
CA LYS A 59 -14.69 1.09 -5.76
C LYS A 59 -14.27 2.55 -5.92
N LYS A 60 -14.36 3.07 -7.14
CA LYS A 60 -14.16 4.49 -7.46
C LYS A 60 -15.30 5.37 -6.93
N GLY A 61 -15.03 6.67 -6.78
CA GLY A 61 -16.03 7.71 -6.52
C GLY A 61 -16.25 8.06 -5.04
N MET A 62 -15.55 7.42 -4.11
CA MET A 62 -15.71 7.69 -2.68
C MET A 62 -14.65 8.64 -2.10
N ASN A 63 -13.46 8.63 -2.65
CA ASN A 63 -12.34 9.47 -2.23
C ASN A 63 -11.43 9.73 -3.43
N PRO A 64 -11.07 11.00 -3.72
CA PRO A 64 -10.29 11.33 -4.92
C PRO A 64 -8.90 10.69 -4.93
N TYR A 65 -8.30 10.39 -3.78
CA TYR A 65 -7.01 9.72 -3.73
C TYR A 65 -7.11 8.20 -4.00
N ILE A 66 -8.20 7.56 -3.61
CA ILE A 66 -8.52 6.19 -4.05
C ILE A 66 -8.62 6.16 -5.58
N ASP A 67 -9.33 7.12 -6.16
CA ASP A 67 -9.51 7.19 -7.62
C ASP A 67 -8.18 7.39 -8.34
N LYS A 68 -7.26 8.18 -7.78
CA LYS A 68 -5.89 8.34 -8.29
C LYS A 68 -5.09 7.04 -8.21
N VAL A 69 -5.17 6.29 -7.10
CA VAL A 69 -4.49 4.99 -6.95
C VAL A 69 -4.97 4.02 -8.02
N ILE A 70 -6.29 3.86 -8.17
CA ILE A 70 -6.89 2.97 -9.18
C ILE A 70 -6.50 3.41 -10.59
N LYS A 71 -6.62 4.72 -10.89
CA LYS A 71 -6.24 5.27 -12.19
C LYS A 71 -4.79 4.98 -12.54
N THR A 72 -3.88 5.12 -11.57
CA THR A 72 -2.45 4.84 -11.77
C THR A 72 -2.21 3.39 -12.23
N ALA A 73 -2.92 2.42 -11.65
CA ALA A 73 -2.82 1.01 -12.06
C ALA A 73 -3.50 0.74 -13.42
N ASP A 74 -4.65 1.36 -13.67
CA ASP A 74 -5.37 1.26 -14.95
C ASP A 74 -4.53 1.80 -16.10
N ASP A 75 -3.87 2.95 -15.93
CA ASP A 75 -3.07 3.62 -16.96
C ASP A 75 -1.94 2.71 -17.51
N ILE A 76 -1.34 1.89 -16.67
CA ILE A 76 -0.30 0.94 -17.10
C ILE A 76 -0.87 -0.42 -17.55
N ASN A 77 -2.14 -0.69 -17.28
CA ASN A 77 -2.75 -2.00 -17.51
C ASN A 77 -1.88 -3.14 -16.95
N ALA A 78 -1.59 -3.05 -15.65
CA ALA A 78 -0.72 -3.99 -14.93
C ALA A 78 -1.18 -5.43 -15.12
N ASN A 79 -0.23 -6.35 -15.29
CA ASN A 79 -0.48 -7.79 -15.39
C ASN A 79 0.19 -8.60 -14.27
N TYR A 80 0.89 -7.91 -13.38
CA TYR A 80 1.31 -8.33 -12.05
C TYR A 80 0.91 -7.20 -11.12
N LEU A 81 -0.05 -7.43 -10.23
CA LEU A 81 -0.64 -6.40 -9.38
C LEU A 81 -0.91 -6.95 -7.99
N ALA A 82 -0.38 -6.27 -7.00
CA ALA A 82 -0.66 -6.51 -5.58
C ALA A 82 -1.54 -5.40 -5.03
N GLU A 83 -2.49 -5.76 -4.20
CA GLU A 83 -3.36 -4.86 -3.45
C GLU A 83 -3.06 -5.00 -1.97
N ILE A 84 -2.87 -3.87 -1.29
CA ILE A 84 -2.51 -3.81 0.12
C ILE A 84 -3.51 -2.93 0.85
N ILE A 85 -3.98 -3.41 2.01
CA ILE A 85 -4.87 -2.66 2.88
C ILE A 85 -4.41 -2.80 4.31
N TYR A 86 -4.42 -1.68 5.02
CA TYR A 86 -4.14 -1.63 6.45
C TYR A 86 -5.10 -0.65 7.12
N ARG A 87 -5.57 -0.98 8.31
CA ARG A 87 -6.47 -0.15 9.12
C ARG A 87 -5.82 0.18 10.45
N MET A 88 -5.98 1.42 10.90
CA MET A 88 -5.59 1.87 12.24
C MET A 88 -6.66 2.77 12.85
N PRO A 89 -6.81 2.82 14.19
CA PRO A 89 -7.74 3.77 14.81
C PRO A 89 -7.30 5.20 14.52
N LYS A 90 -8.24 6.14 14.41
CA LYS A 90 -7.92 7.57 14.27
C LYS A 90 -7.44 8.14 15.59
N GLU A 91 -8.08 7.75 16.70
CA GLU A 91 -7.71 8.20 18.02
C GLU A 91 -6.23 7.93 18.33
N GLY A 92 -5.50 8.98 18.69
CA GLY A 92 -4.07 8.95 18.93
C GLY A 92 -3.20 8.88 17.68
N ASN A 93 -3.77 8.83 16.47
CA ASN A 93 -3.07 8.79 15.19
C ASN A 93 -3.40 9.97 14.27
N GLU A 94 -3.89 11.09 14.82
CA GLU A 94 -4.37 12.27 14.07
C GLU A 94 -3.28 12.89 13.19
N SER A 95 -2.01 12.68 13.52
CA SER A 95 -0.85 13.16 12.74
C SER A 95 -0.41 12.22 11.60
N ILE A 96 -1.15 11.13 11.34
CA ILE A 96 -0.69 10.08 10.41
C ILE A 96 -0.43 10.60 9.00
N ILE A 97 -1.24 11.56 8.52
CA ILE A 97 -1.06 12.15 7.19
C ILE A 97 0.29 12.89 7.10
N ASN A 98 0.59 13.73 8.09
CA ASN A 98 1.87 14.46 8.13
C ASN A 98 3.06 13.50 8.30
N GLN A 99 2.90 12.44 9.09
CA GLN A 99 3.93 11.40 9.21
C GLN A 99 4.14 10.68 7.87
N ALA A 100 3.07 10.36 7.14
CA ALA A 100 3.17 9.73 5.83
C ALA A 100 3.94 10.63 4.85
N VAL A 101 3.61 11.92 4.75
CA VAL A 101 4.35 12.88 3.93
C VAL A 101 5.83 12.83 4.27
N SER A 102 6.18 13.06 5.56
CA SER A 102 7.58 13.11 6.02
C SER A 102 8.36 11.81 5.77
N VAL A 103 7.69 10.66 5.86
CA VAL A 103 8.32 9.35 5.63
C VAL A 103 8.52 9.09 4.13
N PHE A 104 7.51 9.39 3.30
CA PHE A 104 7.60 9.11 1.86
C PHE A 104 8.46 10.12 1.08
N GLU A 105 8.57 11.37 1.54
CA GLU A 105 9.48 12.35 0.93
C GLU A 105 10.95 12.04 1.18
N ASN A 106 11.28 11.28 2.23
CA ASN A 106 12.64 10.90 2.55
C ASN A 106 13.08 9.65 1.76
N ILE A 107 13.51 9.86 0.52
CA ILE A 107 13.93 8.75 -0.36
C ILE A 107 15.15 7.99 0.16
N ASN A 108 15.93 8.53 1.09
CA ASN A 108 17.05 7.82 1.70
C ASN A 108 16.60 6.61 2.54
N LEU A 109 15.36 6.61 3.01
CA LEU A 109 14.77 5.46 3.71
C LEU A 109 14.67 4.20 2.81
N TYR A 110 14.65 4.35 1.49
CA TYR A 110 14.65 3.21 0.57
C TYR A 110 15.85 2.30 0.77
N LYS A 111 17.01 2.86 1.14
CA LYS A 111 18.26 2.09 1.39
C LYS A 111 18.15 1.17 2.62
N GLU A 112 17.19 1.45 3.51
CA GLU A 112 16.95 0.66 4.72
C GLU A 112 15.99 -0.52 4.49
N ILE A 113 15.34 -0.58 3.31
CA ILE A 113 14.39 -1.64 2.99
C ILE A 113 15.17 -2.91 2.66
N ILE A 114 14.95 -3.95 3.47
CA ILE A 114 15.55 -5.27 3.26
C ILE A 114 14.52 -6.17 2.62
N TYR A 115 14.87 -6.74 1.48
CA TYR A 115 14.12 -7.79 0.82
C TYR A 115 14.65 -9.16 1.25
N THR A 116 13.74 -10.06 1.60
CA THR A 116 14.08 -11.44 1.98
C THR A 116 13.48 -12.42 0.97
N ASP A 117 14.34 -13.09 0.18
CA ASP A 117 13.91 -14.22 -0.65
C ASP A 117 13.84 -15.48 0.23
N GLU A 118 12.64 -15.76 0.75
CA GLU A 118 12.41 -16.89 1.65
C GLU A 118 12.82 -18.23 1.04
N LYS A 119 12.62 -18.41 -0.28
CA LYS A 119 12.99 -19.65 -0.98
C LYS A 119 14.50 -19.90 -0.99
N LYS A 120 15.29 -18.83 -1.04
CA LYS A 120 16.75 -18.91 -1.06
C LYS A 120 17.37 -18.67 0.31
N GLY A 121 16.59 -18.23 1.30
CA GLY A 121 17.08 -17.86 2.63
C GLY A 121 18.08 -16.69 2.60
N LYS A 122 17.94 -15.78 1.62
CA LYS A 122 18.86 -14.65 1.45
C LYS A 122 18.14 -13.33 1.63
N SER A 123 18.76 -12.43 2.41
CA SER A 123 18.31 -11.06 2.58
C SER A 123 19.32 -10.10 1.94
N CYS A 124 18.81 -9.06 1.29
CA CYS A 124 19.61 -8.01 0.67
C CYS A 124 18.85 -6.67 0.69
N PRO A 125 19.56 -5.52 0.58
CA PRO A 125 18.89 -4.25 0.35
C PRO A 125 18.02 -4.32 -0.90
N LEU A 126 16.73 -3.94 -0.78
CA LEU A 126 15.83 -3.88 -1.93
C LEU A 126 16.30 -2.83 -2.94
N PHE A 127 16.81 -1.71 -2.42
CA PHE A 127 17.34 -0.60 -3.19
C PHE A 127 18.78 -0.27 -2.75
N PRO A 128 19.80 -0.98 -3.28
CA PRO A 128 21.20 -0.75 -2.90
C PRO A 128 21.74 0.62 -3.32
N LEU A 129 21.11 1.30 -4.28
CA LEU A 129 21.42 2.67 -4.67
C LEU A 129 20.14 3.48 -4.75
N VAL A 130 20.14 4.67 -4.14
CA VAL A 130 19.09 5.70 -4.27
C VAL A 130 19.76 7.05 -4.22
N GLU A 131 19.56 7.85 -5.27
CA GLU A 131 20.07 9.23 -5.39
C GLU A 131 18.96 10.16 -5.84
N GLU A 132 18.77 11.26 -5.12
CA GLU A 132 17.87 12.33 -5.58
C GLU A 132 18.49 13.07 -6.76
N ARG A 133 17.73 13.30 -7.83
CA ARG A 133 18.13 14.02 -9.02
C ARG A 133 17.56 15.43 -9.06
N PHE A 134 16.30 15.55 -8.69
CA PHE A 134 15.62 16.85 -8.55
C PHE A 134 14.48 16.74 -7.55
N ARG A 135 14.11 17.91 -7.01
CA ARG A 135 12.94 18.06 -6.13
C ARG A 135 12.20 19.34 -6.52
N LYS A 136 10.87 19.25 -6.49
CA LYS A 136 9.95 20.39 -6.63
C LYS A 136 8.92 20.29 -5.52
N ASP A 137 8.73 21.39 -4.80
CA ASP A 137 7.79 21.53 -3.71
C ASP A 137 6.80 22.63 -4.01
N ALA A 138 5.53 22.40 -3.70
CA ALA A 138 4.46 23.39 -3.70
C ALA A 138 3.54 23.12 -2.52
N ASP A 139 2.54 23.98 -2.29
CA ASP A 139 1.57 23.77 -1.24
C ASP A 139 0.85 22.43 -1.46
N TYR A 140 0.95 21.55 -0.45
CA TYR A 140 0.32 20.23 -0.45
C TYR A 140 0.74 19.28 -1.58
N TRP A 141 1.92 19.50 -2.17
CA TRP A 141 2.43 18.68 -3.26
C TRP A 141 3.96 18.67 -3.31
N ILE A 142 4.53 17.49 -3.54
CA ILE A 142 5.98 17.27 -3.73
C ILE A 142 6.19 16.36 -4.92
N GLN A 143 7.19 16.66 -5.75
CA GLN A 143 7.69 15.80 -6.82
C GLN A 143 9.19 15.59 -6.66
N ILE A 144 9.64 14.34 -6.66
CA ILE A 144 11.06 14.00 -6.56
C ILE A 144 11.43 13.05 -7.70
N GLY A 145 12.45 13.46 -8.48
CA GLY A 145 13.11 12.57 -9.43
C GLY A 145 14.30 11.89 -8.74
N SER A 146 14.45 10.59 -8.97
CA SER A 146 15.50 9.79 -8.34
C SER A 146 16.12 8.81 -9.31
N HIS A 147 17.41 8.51 -9.10
CA HIS A 147 18.12 7.40 -9.74
C HIS A 147 18.23 6.25 -8.75
N ILE A 148 17.75 5.09 -9.14
CA ILE A 148 17.56 3.95 -8.23
C ILE A 148 18.14 2.69 -8.87
N LYS A 149 18.79 1.86 -8.05
CA LYS A 149 19.08 0.46 -8.37
C LYS A 149 18.18 -0.42 -7.51
N MET A 150 17.45 -1.33 -8.16
CA MET A 150 16.69 -2.38 -7.48
C MET A 150 17.47 -3.69 -7.55
N ASP A 151 17.44 -4.46 -6.47
CA ASP A 151 18.08 -5.79 -6.44
C ASP A 151 17.66 -6.65 -7.65
N MET A 152 18.64 -7.30 -8.27
CA MET A 152 18.53 -8.13 -9.49
C MET A 152 18.14 -7.40 -10.78
N LEU A 153 17.81 -6.12 -10.75
CA LEU A 153 17.48 -5.31 -11.92
C LEU A 153 18.57 -4.25 -12.18
N SER A 154 18.53 -3.65 -13.36
CA SER A 154 19.40 -2.52 -13.69
C SER A 154 19.07 -1.27 -12.85
N GLU A 155 19.95 -0.31 -12.91
CA GLU A 155 19.65 1.07 -12.51
C GLU A 155 18.58 1.67 -13.42
N TYR A 156 17.74 2.54 -12.86
CA TYR A 156 16.68 3.23 -13.58
C TYR A 156 16.34 4.57 -12.92
N ASP A 157 15.82 5.49 -13.71
CA ASP A 157 15.27 6.73 -13.19
C ASP A 157 13.81 6.52 -12.76
N SER A 158 13.44 7.12 -11.66
CA SER A 158 12.11 7.06 -11.06
C SER A 158 11.63 8.46 -10.70
N GLU A 159 10.34 8.65 -10.73
CA GLU A 159 9.70 9.87 -10.25
C GLU A 159 8.62 9.49 -9.24
N LEU A 160 8.65 10.15 -8.10
CA LEU A 160 7.62 10.06 -7.10
C LEU A 160 6.87 11.39 -6.99
N GLU A 161 5.61 11.29 -6.65
CA GLU A 161 4.67 12.38 -6.44
C GLU A 161 3.93 12.15 -5.13
N ILE A 162 3.84 13.19 -4.30
CA ILE A 162 3.13 13.18 -3.03
C ILE A 162 2.13 14.32 -3.04
N GLU A 163 0.89 14.02 -2.70
CA GLU A 163 -0.16 15.01 -2.47
C GLU A 163 -0.83 14.73 -1.12
N TRP A 164 -1.21 15.78 -0.41
CA TRP A 164 -1.92 15.64 0.86
C TRP A 164 -2.91 16.80 1.07
N GLY A 165 -3.86 16.62 1.97
CA GLY A 165 -4.87 17.64 2.29
C GLY A 165 -6.07 17.02 2.98
N ALA A 166 -7.22 17.72 2.94
CA ALA A 166 -8.45 17.28 3.62
C ALA A 166 -8.93 15.87 3.25
N PRO A 167 -8.78 15.35 1.98
CA PRO A 167 -9.15 13.98 1.67
C PRO A 167 -8.19 12.94 2.24
N GLY A 168 -6.97 13.32 2.69
CA GLY A 168 -5.95 12.42 3.19
C GLY A 168 -4.57 12.64 2.55
N PHE A 169 -3.95 11.56 2.11
CA PHE A 169 -2.61 11.50 1.52
C PHE A 169 -2.63 10.61 0.28
N PHE A 170 -1.88 11.00 -0.74
CA PHE A 170 -1.63 10.21 -1.93
C PHE A 170 -0.15 10.22 -2.26
N PHE A 171 0.39 9.06 -2.58
CA PHE A 171 1.75 8.84 -3.07
C PHE A 171 1.69 8.02 -4.33
N LYS A 172 2.52 8.38 -5.31
CA LYS A 172 2.75 7.62 -6.53
C LYS A 172 4.23 7.60 -6.83
N GLN A 173 4.75 6.43 -7.20
CA GLN A 173 6.08 6.27 -7.77
C GLN A 173 5.99 5.52 -9.09
N GLN A 174 6.75 5.94 -10.10
CA GLN A 174 6.77 5.34 -11.42
C GLN A 174 8.17 5.37 -12.03
N ASN A 175 8.59 4.29 -12.71
CA ASN A 175 9.84 4.29 -13.44
C ASN A 175 9.76 5.18 -14.69
N LYS A 176 10.81 5.97 -14.94
CA LYS A 176 10.94 6.89 -16.09
C LYS A 176 11.87 6.35 -17.15
N THR A 177 12.65 5.31 -16.83
CA THR A 177 13.48 4.58 -17.79
C THR A 177 13.21 3.09 -17.68
N PRO A 178 13.52 2.30 -18.73
CA PRO A 178 13.31 0.86 -18.69
C PRO A 178 14.15 0.16 -17.60
N LEU A 179 13.62 -0.94 -17.04
CA LEU A 179 14.39 -1.83 -16.18
C LEU A 179 14.82 -3.07 -16.96
N TYR A 180 16.08 -3.49 -16.76
CA TYR A 180 16.65 -4.65 -17.39
C TYR A 180 17.00 -5.72 -16.35
N TRP A 181 16.73 -6.96 -16.69
CA TRP A 181 17.27 -8.13 -16.01
C TRP A 181 18.38 -8.69 -16.91
N LYS A 182 19.63 -8.49 -16.50
CA LYS A 182 20.78 -8.69 -17.39
C LYS A 182 20.63 -7.84 -18.67
N SER A 183 20.62 -8.44 -19.85
CA SER A 183 20.39 -7.78 -21.14
C SER A 183 18.91 -7.76 -21.59
N PHE A 184 18.02 -8.39 -20.84
CA PHE A 184 16.60 -8.48 -21.19
C PHE A 184 15.81 -7.29 -20.61
N LYS A 185 15.07 -6.58 -21.46
CA LYS A 185 14.17 -5.49 -21.02
C LYS A 185 12.98 -6.09 -20.28
N ALA A 186 13.07 -6.14 -18.96
CA ALA A 186 12.05 -6.74 -18.11
C ALA A 186 10.82 -5.83 -17.97
N VAL A 187 11.03 -4.52 -17.83
CA VAL A 187 9.94 -3.55 -17.68
C VAL A 187 10.21 -2.35 -18.59
N LYS A 188 9.21 -1.92 -19.33
CA LYS A 188 9.30 -0.69 -20.14
C LYS A 188 9.20 0.55 -19.24
N GLU A 189 9.63 1.69 -19.76
CA GLU A 189 9.38 2.99 -19.16
C GLU A 189 7.88 3.15 -18.83
N GLY A 190 7.59 3.72 -17.68
CA GLY A 190 6.24 3.97 -17.18
C GLY A 190 5.44 2.74 -16.76
N ASN A 191 5.99 1.54 -16.85
CA ASN A 191 5.25 0.28 -16.65
C ASN A 191 5.43 -0.36 -15.26
N MET A 192 6.09 0.31 -14.32
CA MET A 192 6.19 -0.09 -12.92
C MET A 192 5.70 1.05 -12.03
N ILE A 193 4.79 0.74 -11.13
CA ILE A 193 4.19 1.70 -10.22
C ILE A 193 4.12 1.19 -8.78
N ALA A 194 4.20 2.12 -7.84
CA ALA A 194 3.65 2.01 -6.51
C ALA A 194 2.71 3.21 -6.30
N ALA A 195 1.47 2.96 -5.92
CA ALA A 195 0.48 4.00 -5.64
C ALA A 195 -0.17 3.71 -4.29
N ILE A 196 -0.19 4.70 -3.39
CA ILE A 196 -0.63 4.55 -2.01
C ILE A 196 -1.53 5.73 -1.67
N CYS A 197 -2.62 5.49 -0.94
CA CYS A 197 -3.36 6.56 -0.29
C CYS A 197 -3.65 6.21 1.16
N CYS A 198 -3.83 7.24 1.97
CA CYS A 198 -4.35 7.14 3.33
C CYS A 198 -5.55 8.07 3.46
N PHE A 199 -6.66 7.56 3.96
CA PHE A 199 -7.91 8.31 4.12
C PHE A 199 -8.63 7.93 5.40
N GLU A 200 -9.48 8.84 5.87
CA GLU A 200 -10.31 8.60 7.06
C GLU A 200 -11.66 8.00 6.67
N TRP A 201 -12.12 7.02 7.46
CA TRP A 201 -13.45 6.49 7.41
C TRP A 201 -13.90 5.97 8.79
N SER A 202 -15.06 6.43 9.24
CA SER A 202 -15.72 5.92 10.46
C SER A 202 -14.79 5.77 11.68
N GLY A 203 -14.03 6.83 12.00
CA GLY A 203 -13.13 6.87 13.16
C GLY A 203 -11.86 6.01 13.01
N SER A 204 -11.52 5.63 11.79
CA SER A 204 -10.29 4.91 11.46
C SER A 204 -9.61 5.53 10.25
N TYR A 205 -8.28 5.40 10.18
CA TYR A 205 -7.53 5.60 8.95
C TYR A 205 -7.34 4.28 8.22
N TYR A 206 -7.46 4.34 6.91
CA TYR A 206 -7.18 3.24 6.01
C TYR A 206 -6.03 3.62 5.10
N VAL A 207 -5.01 2.77 5.05
CA VAL A 207 -3.96 2.82 4.03
C VAL A 207 -4.34 1.83 2.96
N TYR A 208 -4.50 2.30 1.73
CA TYR A 208 -4.77 1.50 0.56
C TYR A 208 -3.65 1.69 -0.46
N ALA A 209 -3.12 0.59 -0.98
CA ALA A 209 -2.03 0.66 -1.95
C ALA A 209 -2.18 -0.37 -3.06
N LEU A 210 -1.67 0.00 -4.24
CA LEU A 210 -1.46 -0.88 -5.39
C LEU A 210 0.02 -0.83 -5.80
N GLY A 211 0.66 -1.99 -5.78
CA GLY A 211 1.98 -2.18 -6.40
C GLY A 211 1.79 -2.95 -7.70
N GLY A 212 2.24 -2.40 -8.82
CA GLY A 212 1.94 -2.98 -10.12
C GLY A 212 3.07 -2.89 -11.13
N VAL A 213 3.14 -3.91 -11.99
CA VAL A 213 4.03 -3.89 -13.14
C VAL A 213 3.33 -4.48 -14.37
N ARG A 214 3.59 -3.87 -15.52
CA ARG A 214 3.30 -4.46 -16.83
C ARG A 214 4.60 -4.99 -17.41
N ALA A 215 4.78 -6.32 -17.36
CA ALA A 215 5.95 -7.03 -17.84
C ALA A 215 5.56 -8.16 -18.80
N PRO A 216 6.49 -8.64 -19.67
CA PRO A 216 6.25 -9.81 -20.49
C PRO A 216 5.93 -11.03 -19.62
N ARG A 217 4.92 -11.80 -20.01
CA ARG A 217 4.61 -13.09 -19.38
C ARG A 217 5.48 -14.17 -20.04
N ILE A 218 6.52 -14.60 -19.33
CA ILE A 218 7.43 -15.63 -19.80
C ILE A 218 6.95 -16.98 -19.26
N PRO A 219 6.50 -17.93 -20.10
CA PRO A 219 6.10 -19.25 -19.64
C PRO A 219 7.19 -19.89 -18.77
N PHE A 220 6.81 -20.76 -17.86
CA PHE A 220 7.66 -21.49 -16.90
C PHE A 220 8.30 -20.68 -15.78
N VAL A 221 8.38 -19.34 -15.86
CA VAL A 221 8.94 -18.48 -14.79
C VAL A 221 7.93 -17.53 -14.17
N ILE A 222 6.67 -17.54 -14.64
CA ILE A 222 5.61 -16.63 -14.19
C ILE A 222 5.44 -16.69 -12.66
N ALA A 223 5.31 -17.89 -12.10
CA ALA A 223 5.11 -18.09 -10.66
C ALA A 223 6.27 -17.54 -9.82
N GLU A 224 7.50 -17.69 -10.30
CA GLU A 224 8.69 -17.17 -9.62
C GLU A 224 8.74 -15.63 -9.68
N ILE A 225 8.37 -15.04 -10.83
CA ILE A 225 8.29 -13.58 -11.00
C ILE A 225 7.21 -13.01 -10.05
N GLU A 226 6.02 -13.62 -10.03
CA GLU A 226 4.93 -13.19 -9.17
C GLU A 226 5.33 -13.27 -7.68
N ARG A 227 5.91 -14.37 -7.25
CA ARG A 227 6.37 -14.54 -5.88
C ARG A 227 7.37 -13.47 -5.47
N GLN A 228 8.39 -13.23 -6.29
CA GLN A 228 9.42 -12.23 -6.01
C GLN A 228 8.86 -10.81 -6.04
N PHE A 229 7.93 -10.54 -6.95
CA PHE A 229 7.26 -9.24 -7.03
C PHE A 229 6.42 -8.98 -5.78
N ILE A 230 5.57 -9.94 -5.38
CA ILE A 230 4.73 -9.80 -4.17
C ILE A 230 5.59 -9.64 -2.92
N GLY A 231 6.65 -10.46 -2.74
CA GLY A 231 7.56 -10.34 -1.60
C GLY A 231 8.22 -8.96 -1.49
N ARG A 232 8.63 -8.35 -2.62
CA ARG A 232 9.19 -6.99 -2.61
C ARG A 232 8.16 -5.93 -2.22
N ILE A 233 6.93 -6.05 -2.71
CA ILE A 233 5.82 -5.16 -2.35
C ILE A 233 5.50 -5.30 -0.86
N GLU A 234 5.48 -6.52 -0.35
CA GLU A 234 5.26 -6.81 1.06
C GLU A 234 6.32 -6.15 1.94
N ASP A 235 7.60 -6.42 1.69
CA ASP A 235 8.71 -5.85 2.46
C ASP A 235 8.71 -4.31 2.39
N PHE A 236 8.47 -3.73 1.21
CA PHE A 236 8.31 -2.28 1.04
C PHE A 236 7.19 -1.74 1.92
N THR A 237 6.01 -2.34 1.84
CA THR A 237 4.82 -1.86 2.55
C THR A 237 4.96 -2.01 4.06
N VAL A 238 5.43 -3.17 4.52
CA VAL A 238 5.65 -3.45 5.94
C VAL A 238 6.70 -2.50 6.52
N PHE A 239 7.77 -2.21 5.77
CA PHE A 239 8.77 -1.24 6.19
C PHE A 239 8.14 0.14 6.45
N TYR A 240 7.38 0.67 5.49
CA TYR A 240 6.77 2.00 5.63
C TYR A 240 5.73 2.06 6.74
N ILE A 241 4.86 1.05 6.88
CA ILE A 241 3.89 1.00 7.97
C ILE A 241 4.59 0.96 9.34
N LYS A 242 5.72 0.26 9.46
CA LYS A 242 6.53 0.26 10.71
C LYS A 242 7.18 1.61 11.01
N LYS A 243 7.46 2.46 10.01
CA LYS A 243 8.00 3.81 10.22
C LYS A 243 6.94 4.77 10.77
N PHE A 244 5.67 4.49 10.57
CA PHE A 244 4.61 5.26 11.21
C PHE A 244 4.58 4.96 12.71
N LYS A 245 4.56 6.01 13.53
CA LYS A 245 4.45 5.90 15.00
C LYS A 245 3.00 5.65 15.42
N ILE A 246 2.45 4.50 15.02
CA ILE A 246 1.05 4.15 15.23
C ILE A 246 0.81 3.81 16.71
N LYS A 247 -0.15 4.49 17.32
CA LYS A 247 -0.71 4.10 18.63
C LYS A 247 -1.81 3.07 18.41
N ARG A 248 -1.76 1.98 19.15
CA ARG A 248 -2.72 0.87 19.12
C ARG A 248 -3.70 0.97 20.28
#